data_d872e3d9f6e57ebc3fdd3c109f7a324e
#
_entry.id   d872e3d9f6e57ebc3fdd3c109f7a324e
#
_cell.length_a   1.000
_cell.length_b   1.000
_cell.length_c   1.000
_cell.angle_alpha   90.00
_cell.angle_beta   90.00
_cell.angle_gamma   90.00
#
_symmetry.space_group_name_H-M   'P 1'
#
loop_
_entity.id
_entity.type
_entity.pdbx_description
1 polymer ?
#
loop_
_entity_poly.entity_id
_entity_poly.type
_entity_poly.pdbx_seq_one_letter_code
_entity_poly.pdbx_strand_id
1 'polypeptide(L)'
;YGVDGYPQGVLVAKNTLIQNDADFVKEFIAAVDDGADWLLDEDTTAKTICEAVMSGKPDGSSPTFTEDNLTKSVIENCSVFFESAADAKSQVKDFLAKLSAVSGMSFSVSDGFFYRG
;
A
#
# COMPACT_ATOMS: atom_id res chain seq x y z
N TYR A 1 -7.20 8.68 -15.26
CA TYR A 1 -7.61 8.63 -13.87
C TYR A 1 -7.40 10.01 -13.24
N GLY A 2 -8.26 10.44 -12.30
CA GLY A 2 -8.22 11.80 -11.75
C GLY A 2 -6.90 12.17 -11.07
N VAL A 3 -6.82 13.32 -10.48
CA VAL A 3 -5.61 13.90 -9.88
C VAL A 3 -5.04 13.06 -8.72
N ASP A 4 -5.87 12.23 -8.09
CA ASP A 4 -5.50 11.44 -6.91
C ASP A 4 -4.94 10.03 -7.25
N GLY A 5 -4.73 9.73 -8.54
CA GLY A 5 -4.17 8.45 -8.97
C GLY A 5 -5.16 7.27 -8.93
N TYR A 6 -4.65 6.06 -8.73
CA TYR A 6 -5.42 4.82 -8.66
C TYR A 6 -4.75 3.82 -7.70
N PRO A 7 -5.51 2.89 -7.11
CA PRO A 7 -4.92 1.87 -6.24
C PRO A 7 -3.94 1.00 -7.02
N GLN A 8 -2.66 0.99 -6.62
CA GLN A 8 -1.60 0.20 -7.26
C GLN A 8 -1.35 -1.13 -6.56
N GLY A 9 -1.61 -1.19 -5.27
CA GLY A 9 -1.44 -2.37 -4.46
C GLY A 9 -2.58 -2.53 -3.46
N VAL A 10 -2.85 -3.76 -3.05
CA VAL A 10 -3.83 -4.06 -2.02
C VAL A 10 -3.25 -5.06 -1.04
N LEU A 11 -3.57 -4.89 0.24
CA LEU A 11 -3.35 -5.90 1.25
C LEU A 11 -4.56 -6.83 1.29
N VAL A 12 -4.31 -8.14 1.27
CA VAL A 12 -5.35 -9.15 1.39
C VAL A 12 -5.06 -10.07 2.55
N ALA A 13 -6.07 -10.40 3.34
CA ALA A 13 -5.97 -11.35 4.43
C ALA A 13 -7.00 -12.46 4.26
N LYS A 14 -6.66 -13.67 4.71
CA LYS A 14 -7.62 -14.77 4.78
C LYS A 14 -8.67 -14.48 5.84
N ASN A 15 -9.93 -14.81 5.56
CA ASN A 15 -11.02 -14.65 6.54
C ASN A 15 -10.71 -15.37 7.87
N THR A 16 -10.03 -16.53 7.82
CA THR A 16 -9.63 -17.26 9.03
C THR A 16 -8.66 -16.47 9.88
N LEU A 17 -7.74 -15.70 9.31
CA LEU A 17 -6.84 -14.82 10.05
C LEU A 17 -7.63 -13.69 10.71
N ILE A 18 -8.50 -13.03 9.95
CA ILE A 18 -9.35 -11.93 10.45
C ILE A 18 -10.22 -12.39 11.63
N GLN A 19 -10.75 -13.62 11.56
CA GLN A 19 -11.62 -14.17 12.60
C GLN A 19 -10.86 -14.63 13.85
N ASN A 20 -9.68 -15.21 13.68
CA ASN A 20 -8.92 -15.84 14.76
C ASN A 20 -7.94 -14.89 15.43
N ASP A 21 -7.51 -13.84 14.75
CA ASP A 21 -6.50 -12.90 15.23
C ASP A 21 -6.77 -11.48 14.73
N ALA A 22 -7.93 -10.96 15.10
CA ALA A 22 -8.39 -9.63 14.68
C ALA A 22 -7.47 -8.50 15.17
N ASP A 23 -6.88 -8.66 16.34
CA ASP A 23 -5.98 -7.64 16.92
C ASP A 23 -4.69 -7.56 16.11
N PHE A 24 -4.09 -8.69 15.73
CA PHE A 24 -2.95 -8.71 14.82
C PHE A 24 -3.25 -8.01 13.48
N VAL A 25 -4.44 -8.27 12.90
CA VAL A 25 -4.83 -7.61 11.63
C VAL A 25 -4.92 -6.10 11.80
N LYS A 26 -5.48 -5.61 12.92
CA LYS A 26 -5.56 -4.17 13.22
C LYS A 26 -4.19 -3.54 13.43
N GLU A 27 -3.34 -4.19 14.22
CA GLU A 27 -1.97 -3.71 14.46
C GLU A 27 -1.15 -3.67 13.17
N PHE A 28 -1.30 -4.69 12.31
CA PHE A 28 -0.61 -4.72 11.03
C PHE A 28 -1.07 -3.59 10.09
N ILE A 29 -2.38 -3.34 10.02
CA ILE A 29 -2.94 -2.22 9.23
C ILE A 29 -2.41 -0.89 9.76
N ALA A 30 -2.44 -0.66 11.07
CA ALA A 30 -1.91 0.55 11.68
C ALA A 30 -0.41 0.74 11.38
N ALA A 31 0.39 -0.33 11.45
CA ALA A 31 1.81 -0.26 11.13
C ALA A 31 2.09 0.08 9.66
N VAL A 32 1.22 -0.35 8.74
CA VAL A 32 1.34 0.02 7.31
C VAL A 32 0.98 1.48 7.08
N ASP A 33 -0.06 1.98 7.74
CA ASP A 33 -0.50 3.38 7.70
C ASP A 33 0.58 4.30 8.28
N ASP A 34 1.05 4.01 9.49
CA ASP A 34 2.17 4.71 10.14
C ASP A 34 3.44 4.71 9.25
N GLY A 35 3.70 3.60 8.55
CA GLY A 35 4.82 3.48 7.63
C GLY A 35 4.68 4.37 6.38
N ALA A 36 3.47 4.55 5.87
CA ALA A 36 3.20 5.48 4.76
C ALA A 36 3.41 6.94 5.19
N ASP A 37 2.91 7.31 6.38
CA ASP A 37 3.10 8.64 6.94
C ASP A 37 4.59 8.93 7.22
N TRP A 38 5.30 7.94 7.79
CA TRP A 38 6.74 8.05 8.04
C TRP A 38 7.55 8.33 6.76
N LEU A 39 7.18 7.76 5.61
CA LEU A 39 7.86 8.03 4.34
C LEU A 39 7.80 9.51 3.93
N LEU A 40 6.73 10.20 4.31
CA LEU A 40 6.46 11.60 3.95
C LEU A 40 6.90 12.58 5.03
N ASP A 41 7.25 12.10 6.22
CA ASP A 41 7.70 12.91 7.34
C ASP A 41 8.91 13.77 6.98
N GLU A 42 8.94 15.02 7.44
CA GLU A 42 10.00 15.99 7.12
C GLU A 42 11.39 15.53 7.60
N ASP A 43 11.45 14.83 8.73
CA ASP A 43 12.68 14.33 9.32
C ASP A 43 13.16 13.01 8.70
N THR A 44 12.32 12.35 7.90
CA THR A 44 12.68 11.09 7.23
C THR A 44 13.56 11.36 5.99
N THR A 45 14.79 10.86 6.03
CA THR A 45 15.76 11.05 4.95
C THR A 45 15.80 9.86 3.99
N ALA A 46 16.29 10.09 2.76
CA ALA A 46 16.54 8.99 1.81
C ALA A 46 17.44 7.90 2.39
N LYS A 47 18.46 8.29 3.17
CA LYS A 47 19.36 7.37 3.87
C LYS A 47 18.58 6.46 4.84
N THR A 48 17.76 7.05 5.70
CA THR A 48 16.95 6.30 6.69
C THR A 48 16.01 5.31 6.00
N ILE A 49 15.40 5.69 4.88
CA ILE A 49 14.53 4.80 4.11
C ILE A 49 15.33 3.65 3.49
N CYS A 50 16.49 3.94 2.89
CA CYS A 50 17.34 2.89 2.33
C CYS A 50 17.80 1.88 3.41
N GLU A 51 18.19 2.37 4.59
CA GLU A 51 18.57 1.54 5.74
C GLU A 51 17.40 0.67 6.24
N ALA A 52 16.20 1.25 6.35
CA ALA A 52 14.99 0.51 6.75
C ALA A 52 14.65 -0.61 5.75
N VAL A 53 14.68 -0.33 4.45
CA VAL A 53 14.46 -1.34 3.40
C VAL A 53 15.50 -2.46 3.48
N MET A 54 16.77 -2.11 3.70
CA MET A 54 17.83 -3.10 3.81
C MET A 54 17.72 -3.96 5.07
N SER A 55 17.26 -3.41 6.19
CA SER A 55 17.08 -4.16 7.44
C SER A 55 16.02 -5.27 7.33
N GLY A 56 15.06 -5.13 6.42
CA GLY A 56 14.06 -6.16 6.13
C GLY A 56 14.51 -7.23 5.13
N LYS A 57 15.72 -7.15 4.60
CA LYS A 57 16.25 -8.10 3.62
C LYS A 57 17.19 -9.12 4.27
N PRO A 58 17.32 -10.32 3.69
CA PRO A 58 18.34 -11.29 4.13
C PRO A 58 19.77 -10.71 4.06
N ASP A 59 20.63 -11.15 4.97
CA ASP A 59 22.05 -10.78 4.98
C ASP A 59 22.71 -11.03 3.62
N GLY A 60 23.55 -10.07 3.20
CA GLY A 60 24.24 -10.13 1.91
C GLY A 60 23.39 -9.74 0.69
N SER A 61 22.17 -9.31 0.89
CA SER A 61 21.32 -8.79 -0.21
C SER A 61 21.90 -7.49 -0.79
N SER A 62 21.75 -7.31 -2.10
CA SER A 62 22.07 -6.03 -2.75
C SER A 62 21.04 -4.95 -2.40
N PRO A 63 21.43 -3.67 -2.31
CA PRO A 63 20.51 -2.56 -2.11
C PRO A 63 19.45 -2.51 -3.21
N THR A 64 18.19 -2.32 -2.80
CA THR A 64 17.10 -2.05 -3.76
C THR A 64 17.14 -0.60 -4.22
N PHE A 65 17.43 0.29 -3.27
CA PHE A 65 17.53 1.72 -3.49
C PHE A 65 18.87 2.23 -2.96
N THR A 66 19.34 3.34 -3.52
CA THR A 66 20.47 4.11 -3.03
C THR A 66 20.02 5.55 -2.77
N GLU A 67 20.75 6.29 -1.95
CA GLU A 67 20.44 7.69 -1.66
C GLU A 67 20.41 8.55 -2.93
N ASP A 68 21.17 8.17 -3.95
CA ASP A 68 21.23 8.89 -5.23
C ASP A 68 19.96 8.72 -6.09
N ASN A 69 19.29 7.57 -5.98
CA ASN A 69 18.10 7.27 -6.80
C ASN A 69 16.79 7.35 -6.02
N LEU A 70 16.82 7.40 -4.70
CA LEU A 70 15.66 7.56 -3.83
C LEU A 70 15.74 8.88 -3.07
N THR A 71 15.66 9.98 -3.79
CA THR A 71 15.65 11.32 -3.17
C THR A 71 14.27 11.60 -2.54
N LYS A 72 14.21 12.54 -1.59
CA LYS A 72 12.94 12.98 -0.97
C LYS A 72 11.92 13.40 -2.05
N SER A 73 12.36 14.14 -3.07
CA SER A 73 11.49 14.55 -4.19
C SER A 73 10.93 13.36 -4.98
N VAL A 74 11.70 12.28 -5.15
CA VAL A 74 11.20 11.05 -5.79
C VAL A 74 10.12 10.42 -4.94
N ILE A 75 10.32 10.33 -3.61
CA ILE A 75 9.33 9.75 -2.69
C ILE A 75 8.03 10.55 -2.71
N GLU A 76 8.11 11.88 -2.59
CA GLU A 76 6.96 12.78 -2.66
C GLU A 76 6.18 12.63 -3.98
N ASN A 77 6.90 12.52 -5.10
CA ASN A 77 6.28 12.34 -6.42
C ASN A 77 5.70 10.94 -6.65
N CYS A 78 6.05 9.95 -5.84
CA CYS A 78 5.42 8.62 -5.90
C CYS A 78 4.00 8.61 -5.33
N SER A 79 3.59 9.64 -4.61
CA SER A 79 2.24 9.77 -4.02
C SER A 79 1.85 8.52 -3.22
N VAL A 80 2.78 8.03 -2.40
CA VAL A 80 2.53 6.87 -1.53
C VAL A 80 1.65 7.33 -0.38
N PHE A 81 0.50 6.70 -0.22
CA PHE A 81 -0.38 6.87 0.92
C PHE A 81 -1.14 5.57 1.18
N PHE A 82 -1.63 5.42 2.39
CA PHE A 82 -2.49 4.31 2.76
C PHE A 82 -3.95 4.76 2.79
N GLU A 83 -4.85 3.91 2.34
CA GLU A 83 -6.29 4.14 2.40
C GLU A 83 -6.98 2.88 2.90
N SER A 84 -7.90 3.01 3.84
CA SER A 84 -8.63 1.86 4.38
C SER A 84 -9.45 1.18 3.29
N ALA A 85 -9.65 -0.14 3.40
CA ALA A 85 -10.46 -0.88 2.44
C ALA A 85 -11.92 -0.38 2.39
N ALA A 86 -12.42 0.21 3.48
CA ALA A 86 -13.77 0.78 3.54
C ALA A 86 -13.86 2.06 2.70
N ASP A 87 -12.86 2.93 2.79
CA ASP A 87 -12.81 4.22 2.08
C ASP A 87 -12.47 4.02 0.60
N ALA A 88 -11.48 3.15 0.30
CA ALA A 88 -11.06 2.83 -1.06
C ALA A 88 -12.09 2.01 -1.87
N LYS A 89 -13.13 1.47 -1.23
CA LYS A 89 -14.10 0.53 -1.84
C LYS A 89 -14.67 1.02 -3.17
N SER A 90 -15.11 2.27 -3.23
CA SER A 90 -15.72 2.82 -4.44
C SER A 90 -14.69 2.97 -5.57
N GLN A 91 -13.49 3.41 -5.25
CA GLN A 91 -12.39 3.58 -6.20
C GLN A 91 -11.94 2.23 -6.78
N VAL A 92 -11.80 1.21 -5.93
CA VAL A 92 -11.43 -0.16 -6.36
C VAL A 92 -12.49 -0.74 -7.28
N LYS A 93 -13.77 -0.58 -6.98
CA LYS A 93 -14.87 -1.06 -7.84
C LYS A 93 -14.90 -0.33 -9.19
N ASP A 94 -14.73 0.98 -9.18
CA ASP A 94 -14.66 1.78 -10.41
C ASP A 94 -13.44 1.39 -11.27
N PHE A 95 -12.29 1.20 -10.65
CA PHE A 95 -11.09 0.71 -11.33
C PHE A 95 -11.33 -0.66 -12.00
N LEU A 96 -11.91 -1.62 -11.28
CA LEU A 96 -12.22 -2.94 -11.82
C LEU A 96 -13.24 -2.88 -12.97
N ALA A 97 -14.24 -1.99 -12.88
CA ALA A 97 -15.20 -1.78 -13.96
C ALA A 97 -14.51 -1.21 -15.22
N LYS A 98 -13.63 -0.22 -15.07
CA LYS A 98 -12.84 0.34 -16.17
C LYS A 98 -11.89 -0.70 -16.76
N LEU A 99 -11.23 -1.49 -15.92
CA LEU A 99 -10.36 -2.56 -16.36
C LEU A 99 -11.13 -3.63 -17.15
N SER A 100 -12.34 -3.99 -16.70
CA SER A 100 -13.23 -4.91 -17.43
C SER A 100 -13.58 -4.38 -18.82
N ALA A 101 -13.92 -3.09 -18.91
CA ALA A 101 -14.31 -2.47 -20.17
C ALA A 101 -13.14 -2.44 -21.19
N VAL A 102 -11.91 -2.26 -20.73
CA VAL A 102 -10.73 -2.18 -21.60
C VAL A 102 -10.21 -3.57 -21.99
N SER A 103 -10.23 -4.51 -21.05
CA SER A 103 -9.64 -5.85 -21.26
C SER A 103 -10.58 -6.85 -21.92
N GLY A 104 -11.90 -6.57 -21.93
CA GLY A 104 -12.92 -7.54 -22.34
C GLY A 104 -13.13 -8.71 -21.37
N MET A 105 -12.45 -8.70 -20.21
CA MET A 105 -12.64 -9.65 -19.12
C MET A 105 -13.55 -9.05 -18.03
N SER A 106 -14.28 -9.90 -17.30
CA SER A 106 -15.13 -9.44 -16.19
C SER A 106 -14.35 -9.46 -14.88
N PHE A 107 -14.17 -8.30 -14.28
CA PHE A 107 -13.60 -8.15 -12.94
C PHE A 107 -14.64 -7.54 -12.00
N SER A 108 -14.92 -8.22 -10.91
CA SER A 108 -15.82 -7.70 -9.88
C SER A 108 -15.49 -8.28 -8.51
N VAL A 109 -15.78 -7.51 -7.47
CA VAL A 109 -15.68 -7.95 -6.07
C VAL A 109 -16.97 -7.62 -5.34
N SER A 110 -17.37 -8.51 -4.43
CA SER A 110 -18.54 -8.27 -3.57
C SER A 110 -18.20 -7.25 -2.47
N ASP A 111 -19.23 -6.69 -1.86
CA ASP A 111 -19.05 -5.77 -0.73
C ASP A 111 -18.38 -6.42 0.49
N GLY A 112 -18.58 -7.73 0.67
CA GLY A 112 -17.94 -8.49 1.75
C GLY A 112 -16.45 -8.76 1.55
N PHE A 113 -15.89 -8.39 0.39
CA PHE A 113 -14.45 -8.46 0.15
C PHE A 113 -13.67 -7.39 0.93
N PHE A 114 -14.29 -6.25 1.19
CA PHE A 114 -13.65 -5.11 1.83
C PHE A 114 -13.68 -5.25 3.36
N TYR A 115 -12.51 -5.21 3.98
CA TYR A 115 -12.38 -5.21 5.43
C TYR A 115 -13.00 -3.94 6.03
N ARG A 116 -13.69 -4.08 7.16
CA ARG A 116 -14.44 -2.97 7.78
C ARG A 116 -13.95 -2.59 9.19
N GLY A 117 -12.86 -3.20 9.64
CA GLY A 117 -12.36 -3.00 11.02
C GLY A 117 -12.87 -4.05 11.99
#